data_4949b2b52537bf0391c6ec25ba556278
#
_entry.id   4949b2b52537bf0391c6ec25ba556278
#
_cell.length_a   1.000
_cell.length_b   1.000
_cell.length_c   1.000
_cell.angle_alpha   90.00
_cell.angle_beta   90.00
_cell.angle_gamma   90.00
#
_symmetry.space_group_name_H-M   'P 1'
#
loop_
_entity.id
_entity.type
_entity.pdbx_description
1 polymer ?
#
loop_
_entity_poly.entity_id
_entity_poly.type
_entity_poly.pdbx_seq_one_letter_code
_entity_poly.pdbx_strand_id
1 'polypeptide(L)'
;GGKSTDLYTVADNFAKRLQPEDYDIDIKHKQIRLTETGVGKAETFFKLENLSDIQNLEINHHINNALRANYIMERDINYIVKNNEVLIVDEFTGRVMQGRRYSDGLHQAIEAKEGVKIQEENKTLATITLQNYFKLYSKLSGMTGTAKTEESEFNKIYNLDVVTIPTNRPVQRIDEQDLI
;
A
#
# COMPACT_ATOMS: atom_id res chain seq x y z
N GLY A 1 -13.54 -2.82 9.29
CA GLY A 1 -14.28 -1.87 9.55
C GLY A 1 -13.85 -0.45 9.52
N GLY A 2 -14.50 0.31 10.35
CA GLY A 2 -14.33 1.75 10.37
C GLY A 2 -12.90 2.21 10.61
N LYS A 3 -12.18 1.55 11.48
CA LYS A 3 -10.81 1.96 11.80
C LYS A 3 -9.88 1.91 10.61
N SER A 4 -9.97 0.85 9.83
CA SER A 4 -9.13 0.68 8.64
C SER A 4 -9.43 1.76 7.61
N THR A 5 -10.73 1.98 7.39
CA THR A 5 -11.17 2.99 6.44
C THR A 5 -10.75 4.38 6.90
N ASP A 6 -10.88 4.63 8.20
CA ASP A 6 -10.49 5.91 8.76
C ASP A 6 -9.00 6.18 8.58
N LEU A 7 -8.18 5.15 8.72
CA LEU A 7 -6.74 5.33 8.58
C LEU A 7 -6.34 5.71 7.16
N TYR A 8 -7.01 5.16 6.16
CA TYR A 8 -6.79 5.60 4.79
C TYR A 8 -7.10 7.08 4.62
N THR A 9 -8.22 7.52 5.18
CA THR A 9 -8.62 8.91 5.09
C THR A 9 -7.67 9.83 5.83
N VAL A 10 -7.25 9.43 7.01
CA VAL A 10 -6.32 10.21 7.82
C VAL A 10 -4.98 10.34 7.13
N ALA A 11 -4.47 9.24 6.58
CA ALA A 11 -3.20 9.26 5.86
C ALA A 11 -3.29 10.13 4.61
N ASP A 12 -4.43 10.11 3.93
CA ASP A 12 -4.64 10.96 2.77
C ASP A 12 -4.61 12.45 3.18
N ASN A 13 -5.26 12.78 4.27
CA ASN A 13 -5.23 14.15 4.76
C ASN A 13 -3.82 14.62 5.07
N PHE A 14 -3.03 13.72 5.66
CA PHE A 14 -1.64 14.03 5.94
C PHE A 14 -0.87 14.27 4.64
N ALA A 15 -1.02 13.38 3.68
CA ALA A 15 -0.28 13.47 2.41
C ALA A 15 -0.61 14.77 1.68
N LYS A 16 -1.85 15.20 1.72
CA LYS A 16 -2.27 16.42 1.02
C LYS A 16 -1.70 17.69 1.63
N ARG A 17 -1.23 17.62 2.87
CA ARG A 17 -0.68 18.80 3.56
C ARG A 17 0.81 18.98 3.35
N LEU A 18 1.46 18.02 2.69
CA LEU A 18 2.90 18.06 2.53
C LEU A 18 3.31 19.11 1.50
N GLN A 19 4.52 19.62 1.69
CA GLN A 19 5.16 20.58 0.78
C GLN A 19 6.25 19.85 -0.01
N PRO A 20 6.74 20.44 -1.10
CA PRO A 20 7.77 19.77 -1.90
C PRO A 20 9.01 19.36 -1.13
N GLU A 21 9.37 20.10 -0.08
CA GLU A 21 10.54 19.74 0.72
C GLU A 21 10.30 18.54 1.64
N ASP A 22 9.07 18.08 1.73
CA ASP A 22 8.71 16.99 2.63
C ASP A 22 8.86 15.62 2.02
N TYR A 23 9.05 15.55 0.70
CA TYR A 23 9.17 14.25 0.02
C TYR A 23 10.08 14.34 -1.19
N ASP A 24 10.63 13.19 -1.55
CA ASP A 24 11.42 13.04 -2.77
C ASP A 24 10.66 12.13 -3.72
N ILE A 25 10.49 12.57 -4.96
CA ILE A 25 9.83 11.78 -6.00
C ILE A 25 10.85 11.36 -7.05
N ASP A 26 10.84 10.07 -7.37
CA ASP A 26 11.57 9.54 -8.52
C ASP A 26 10.52 9.14 -9.56
N ILE A 27 10.24 10.04 -10.45
CA ILE A 27 9.18 9.83 -11.45
C ILE A 27 9.51 8.66 -12.37
N LYS A 28 10.77 8.52 -12.72
CA LYS A 28 11.19 7.45 -13.61
C LYS A 28 10.88 6.08 -13.04
N HIS A 29 11.12 5.89 -11.74
CA HIS A 29 10.88 4.63 -11.07
C HIS A 29 9.56 4.59 -10.32
N LYS A 30 8.78 5.65 -10.42
CA LYS A 30 7.47 5.76 -9.78
C LYS A 30 7.56 5.49 -8.27
N GLN A 31 8.55 6.11 -7.64
CA GLN A 31 8.78 5.97 -6.22
C GLN A 31 8.72 7.32 -5.53
N ILE A 32 8.27 7.28 -4.30
CA ILE A 32 8.19 8.49 -3.47
C ILE A 32 8.47 8.11 -2.03
N ARG A 33 9.15 9.00 -1.33
CA ARG A 33 9.44 8.77 0.08
C ARG A 33 9.50 10.11 0.80
N LEU A 34 9.27 10.07 2.11
CA LEU A 34 9.39 11.25 2.93
C LEU A 34 10.86 11.60 3.15
N THR A 35 11.14 12.89 3.16
CA THR A 35 12.44 13.40 3.60
C THR A 35 12.45 13.41 5.12
N GLU A 36 13.59 13.81 5.73
CA GLU A 36 13.64 13.97 7.17
C GLU A 36 12.56 14.95 7.66
N THR A 37 12.36 16.02 6.92
CA THR A 37 11.32 16.99 7.25
C THR A 37 9.95 16.34 7.20
N GLY A 38 9.69 15.56 6.17
CA GLY A 38 8.41 14.87 6.03
C GLY A 38 8.19 13.84 7.12
N VAL A 39 9.24 13.11 7.47
CA VAL A 39 9.16 12.13 8.57
C VAL A 39 8.81 12.84 9.88
N GLY A 40 9.45 13.96 10.14
CA GLY A 40 9.15 14.73 11.35
C GLY A 40 7.70 15.20 11.39
N LYS A 41 7.19 15.63 10.25
CA LYS A 41 5.78 16.03 10.17
C LYS A 41 4.85 14.84 10.39
N ALA A 42 5.19 13.68 9.87
CA ALA A 42 4.38 12.48 10.07
C ALA A 42 4.36 12.08 11.55
N GLU A 43 5.51 12.13 12.18
CA GLU A 43 5.60 11.79 13.60
C GLU A 43 4.78 12.73 14.46
N THR A 44 4.80 14.00 14.13
CA THR A 44 3.98 14.99 14.84
C THR A 44 2.50 14.77 14.57
N PHE A 45 2.15 14.56 13.31
CA PHE A 45 0.76 14.42 12.91
C PHE A 45 0.12 13.18 13.55
N PHE A 46 0.84 12.06 13.54
CA PHE A 46 0.32 10.80 14.08
C PHE A 46 0.69 10.57 15.54
N LYS A 47 1.39 11.53 16.15
CA LYS A 47 1.80 11.45 17.56
C LYS A 47 2.66 10.21 17.83
N LEU A 48 3.70 10.05 17.02
CA LEU A 48 4.64 8.93 17.12
C LEU A 48 6.01 9.45 17.50
N GLU A 49 6.76 8.62 18.23
CA GLU A 49 8.14 8.96 18.55
C GLU A 49 9.06 8.63 17.38
N ASN A 50 8.83 7.48 16.74
CA ASN A 50 9.70 7.03 15.66
C ASN A 50 8.88 6.31 14.61
N LEU A 51 8.73 6.94 13.45
CA LEU A 51 7.92 6.39 12.38
C LEU A 51 8.44 5.04 11.90
N SER A 52 9.75 4.83 11.93
CA SER A 52 10.32 3.58 11.46
C SER A 52 10.29 2.45 12.49
N ASP A 53 9.75 2.69 13.66
CA ASP A 53 9.60 1.65 14.66
C ASP A 53 8.61 0.61 14.15
N ILE A 54 8.89 -0.65 14.46
CA ILE A 54 8.07 -1.76 13.97
C ILE A 54 6.61 -1.64 14.41
N GLN A 55 6.37 -1.08 15.58
CA GLN A 55 4.99 -0.92 16.05
C GLN A 55 4.20 0.07 15.21
N ASN A 56 4.88 0.89 14.42
CA ASN A 56 4.24 1.89 13.56
C ASN A 56 4.20 1.44 12.10
N LEU A 57 4.44 0.18 11.85
CA LEU A 57 4.52 -0.35 10.49
C LEU A 57 3.24 -0.12 9.70
N GLU A 58 2.10 -0.32 10.33
CA GLU A 58 0.81 -0.13 9.66
C GLU A 58 0.62 1.33 9.25
N ILE A 59 0.91 2.25 10.16
CA ILE A 59 0.78 3.67 9.86
C ILE A 59 1.73 4.05 8.73
N ASN A 60 2.97 3.57 8.80
CA ASN A 60 3.95 3.84 7.77
C ASN A 60 3.48 3.35 6.40
N HIS A 61 2.89 2.16 6.39
CA HIS A 61 2.35 1.60 5.15
C HIS A 61 1.23 2.45 4.57
N HIS A 62 0.33 2.93 5.43
CA HIS A 62 -0.75 3.80 4.98
C HIS A 62 -0.22 5.13 4.46
N ILE A 63 0.81 5.67 5.10
CA ILE A 63 1.43 6.90 4.64
C ILE A 63 2.02 6.70 3.26
N ASN A 64 2.76 5.61 3.07
CA ASN A 64 3.38 5.34 1.77
C ASN A 64 2.34 5.19 0.67
N ASN A 65 1.24 4.52 0.95
CA ASN A 65 0.16 4.40 -0.03
C ASN A 65 -0.48 5.75 -0.33
N ALA A 66 -0.68 6.57 0.70
CA ALA A 66 -1.25 7.90 0.50
C ALA A 66 -0.34 8.78 -0.34
N LEU A 67 0.97 8.68 -0.13
CA LEU A 67 1.93 9.42 -0.94
C LEU A 67 1.86 8.97 -2.40
N ARG A 68 1.84 7.67 -2.64
CA ARG A 68 1.75 7.16 -4.00
C ARG A 68 0.45 7.59 -4.66
N ALA A 69 -0.65 7.50 -3.94
CA ALA A 69 -1.95 7.87 -4.48
C ALA A 69 -1.98 9.35 -4.88
N ASN A 70 -1.41 10.22 -4.05
CA ASN A 70 -1.51 11.64 -4.26
C ASN A 70 -0.46 12.21 -5.22
N TYR A 71 0.74 11.62 -5.26
CA TYR A 71 1.85 12.22 -5.99
C TYR A 71 2.38 11.38 -7.15
N ILE A 72 2.04 10.11 -7.22
CA ILE A 72 2.47 9.25 -8.33
C ILE A 72 1.31 8.91 -9.24
N MET A 73 0.16 8.54 -8.66
CA MET A 73 -0.99 8.14 -9.44
C MET A 73 -1.78 9.37 -9.90
N GLU A 74 -2.19 9.36 -11.16
CA GLU A 74 -2.87 10.51 -11.74
C GLU A 74 -4.26 10.11 -12.22
N ARG A 75 -5.24 10.89 -11.80
CA ARG A 75 -6.60 10.72 -12.26
C ARG A 75 -6.69 11.00 -13.75
N ASP A 76 -7.49 10.22 -14.44
CA ASP A 76 -7.71 10.30 -15.89
C ASP A 76 -6.52 9.86 -16.73
N ILE A 77 -5.48 9.35 -16.07
CA ILE A 77 -4.34 8.73 -16.72
C ILE A 77 -4.18 7.30 -16.25
N ASN A 78 -3.97 7.12 -14.95
CA ASN A 78 -3.83 5.78 -14.36
C ASN A 78 -5.16 5.17 -13.98
N TYR A 79 -6.12 5.99 -13.65
CA TYR A 79 -7.44 5.55 -13.22
C TYR A 79 -8.46 6.62 -13.54
N ILE A 80 -9.73 6.23 -13.54
CA ILE A 80 -10.83 7.18 -13.65
C ILE A 80 -11.75 7.01 -12.44
N VAL A 81 -12.58 8.01 -12.21
CA VAL A 81 -13.60 7.94 -11.17
C VAL A 81 -14.95 7.94 -11.87
N LYS A 82 -15.72 6.90 -11.60
CA LYS A 82 -17.04 6.74 -12.22
C LYS A 82 -17.97 6.03 -11.25
N ASN A 83 -19.17 6.55 -11.10
CA ASN A 83 -20.17 5.95 -10.22
C ASN A 83 -19.64 5.72 -8.80
N ASN A 84 -18.94 6.71 -8.28
CA ASN A 84 -18.36 6.63 -6.93
C ASN A 84 -17.36 5.50 -6.77
N GLU A 85 -16.69 5.14 -7.85
CA GLU A 85 -15.66 4.09 -7.85
C GLU A 85 -14.42 4.54 -8.59
N VAL A 86 -13.28 4.03 -8.14
CA VAL A 86 -12.01 4.21 -8.83
C VAL A 86 -11.79 2.99 -9.72
N LEU A 87 -11.62 3.23 -11.00
CA LEU A 87 -11.42 2.17 -11.99
C LEU A 87 -10.06 2.34 -12.65
N ILE A 88 -9.32 1.25 -12.72
CA ILE A 88 -7.99 1.27 -13.31
C ILE A 88 -8.08 1.43 -14.83
N VAL A 89 -7.16 2.21 -15.40
CA VAL A 89 -7.04 2.38 -16.83
C VAL A 89 -5.74 1.73 -17.29
N ASP A 90 -5.83 0.88 -18.31
CA ASP A 90 -4.65 0.25 -18.89
C ASP A 90 -3.83 1.31 -19.61
N GLU A 91 -2.56 1.44 -19.24
CA GLU A 91 -1.73 2.51 -19.79
C GLU A 91 -1.42 2.31 -21.26
N PHE A 92 -1.51 1.11 -21.78
CA PHE A 92 -1.22 0.85 -23.19
C PHE A 92 -2.45 0.97 -24.07
N THR A 93 -3.59 0.48 -23.62
CA THR A 93 -4.81 0.48 -24.46
C THR A 93 -5.77 1.59 -24.10
N GLY A 94 -5.62 2.20 -22.93
CA GLY A 94 -6.55 3.21 -22.47
C GLY A 94 -7.89 2.66 -22.05
N ARG A 95 -8.00 1.35 -21.94
CA ARG A 95 -9.27 0.71 -21.56
C ARG A 95 -9.44 0.65 -20.07
N VAL A 96 -10.69 0.80 -19.63
CA VAL A 96 -11.05 0.65 -18.24
C VAL A 96 -11.04 -0.83 -17.90
N MET A 97 -10.36 -1.18 -16.82
CA MET A 97 -10.21 -2.57 -16.41
C MET A 97 -11.17 -2.87 -15.27
N GLN A 98 -12.37 -3.30 -15.65
CA GLN A 98 -13.41 -3.60 -14.68
C GLN A 98 -13.01 -4.72 -13.74
N GLY A 99 -13.33 -4.55 -12.47
CA GLY A 99 -13.09 -5.59 -11.47
C GLY A 99 -11.67 -5.69 -10.97
N ARG A 100 -10.77 -4.89 -11.52
CA ARG A 100 -9.36 -4.90 -11.08
C ARG A 100 -9.10 -3.79 -10.09
N ARG A 101 -8.24 -4.09 -9.14
CA ARG A 101 -7.89 -3.13 -8.09
C ARG A 101 -6.39 -3.23 -7.80
N TYR A 102 -5.81 -2.10 -7.44
CA TYR A 102 -4.42 -2.10 -6.99
C TYR A 102 -4.33 -2.81 -5.64
N SER A 103 -3.23 -3.50 -5.42
CA SER A 103 -3.04 -4.30 -4.22
C SER A 103 -2.41 -3.51 -3.07
N ASP A 104 -2.31 -4.17 -1.92
CA ASP A 104 -1.60 -3.67 -0.73
C ASP A 104 -2.11 -2.33 -0.21
N GLY A 105 -3.37 -2.03 -0.45
CA GLY A 105 -3.98 -0.82 0.08
C GLY A 105 -3.86 0.39 -0.83
N LEU A 106 -3.18 0.28 -1.96
CA LEU A 106 -3.04 1.43 -2.86
C LEU A 106 -4.39 1.86 -3.43
N HIS A 107 -5.22 0.90 -3.81
CA HIS A 107 -6.52 1.23 -4.37
C HIS A 107 -7.38 2.00 -3.36
N GLN A 108 -7.37 1.53 -2.11
CA GLN A 108 -8.10 2.21 -1.04
C GLN A 108 -7.54 3.61 -0.80
N ALA A 109 -6.22 3.77 -0.91
CA ALA A 109 -5.61 5.09 -0.75
C ALA A 109 -6.06 6.04 -1.86
N ILE A 110 -6.23 5.53 -3.07
CA ILE A 110 -6.74 6.34 -4.17
C ILE A 110 -8.22 6.69 -3.94
N GLU A 111 -8.98 5.73 -3.45
CA GLU A 111 -10.38 5.99 -3.10
C GLU A 111 -10.48 7.09 -2.06
N ALA A 112 -9.59 7.08 -1.06
CA ALA A 112 -9.55 8.14 -0.06
C ALA A 112 -9.18 9.47 -0.70
N LYS A 113 -8.19 9.46 -1.59
CA LYS A 113 -7.77 10.67 -2.29
C LYS A 113 -8.90 11.32 -3.05
N GLU A 114 -9.71 10.50 -3.71
CA GLU A 114 -10.79 10.99 -4.56
C GLU A 114 -12.10 11.21 -3.82
N GLY A 115 -12.15 10.84 -2.55
CA GLY A 115 -13.35 11.06 -1.76
C GLY A 115 -14.51 10.15 -2.12
N VAL A 116 -14.21 9.01 -2.72
CA VAL A 116 -15.24 8.03 -3.04
C VAL A 116 -15.26 6.96 -1.95
N LYS A 117 -16.26 6.07 -2.04
CA LYS A 117 -16.38 5.00 -1.06
C LYS A 117 -15.13 4.13 -1.06
N ILE A 118 -14.55 3.93 0.11
CA ILE A 118 -13.39 3.07 0.27
C ILE A 118 -13.89 1.64 0.41
N GLN A 119 -13.58 0.81 -0.57
CA GLN A 119 -14.03 -0.57 -0.58
C GLN A 119 -12.98 -1.47 0.05
N GLU A 120 -13.36 -2.16 1.10
CA GLU A 120 -12.45 -3.06 1.79
C GLU A 120 -12.28 -4.34 1.01
N GLU A 121 -11.06 -4.85 1.02
CA GLU A 121 -10.78 -6.13 0.44
C GLU A 121 -11.21 -7.22 1.42
N ASN A 122 -11.14 -8.46 0.96
CA ASN A 122 -11.44 -9.59 1.83
C ASN A 122 -10.30 -9.77 2.82
N LYS A 123 -10.33 -8.98 3.87
CA LYS A 123 -9.25 -8.95 4.85
C LYS A 123 -9.09 -10.24 5.61
N THR A 124 -10.18 -10.96 5.82
CA THR A 124 -10.13 -12.19 6.60
C THR A 124 -9.15 -13.18 5.98
N LEU A 125 -9.24 -13.36 4.68
CA LEU A 125 -8.36 -14.28 4.00
C LEU A 125 -6.92 -13.81 4.02
N ALA A 126 -6.71 -12.54 3.72
CA ALA A 126 -5.36 -11.97 3.73
C ALA A 126 -4.74 -12.04 5.13
N THR A 127 -5.52 -11.72 6.13
CA THR A 127 -5.02 -11.73 7.51
C THR A 127 -4.61 -13.13 7.94
N ILE A 128 -5.41 -14.13 7.60
CA ILE A 128 -5.09 -15.51 7.95
C ILE A 128 -3.78 -15.92 7.30
N THR A 129 -3.60 -15.57 6.04
CA THR A 129 -2.39 -15.92 5.33
C THR A 129 -1.16 -15.26 5.96
N LEU A 130 -1.26 -14.01 6.31
CA LEU A 130 -0.16 -13.31 6.98
C LEU A 130 0.20 -13.99 8.28
N GLN A 131 -0.79 -14.35 9.07
CA GLN A 131 -0.54 -15.03 10.33
C GLN A 131 0.14 -16.37 10.12
N ASN A 132 -0.28 -17.10 9.11
CA ASN A 132 0.32 -18.39 8.80
C ASN A 132 1.78 -18.22 8.40
N TYR A 133 2.09 -17.22 7.60
CA TYR A 133 3.46 -16.98 7.21
C TYR A 133 4.33 -16.54 8.37
N PHE A 134 3.82 -15.70 9.22
CA PHE A 134 4.58 -15.29 10.39
C PHE A 134 4.87 -16.48 11.31
N LYS A 135 3.90 -17.35 11.48
CA LYS A 135 4.10 -18.56 12.28
C LYS A 135 5.15 -19.46 11.64
N LEU A 136 5.04 -19.66 10.35
CA LEU A 136 5.99 -20.50 9.64
C LEU A 136 7.39 -19.92 9.72
N TYR A 137 7.52 -18.63 9.52
CA TYR A 137 8.80 -17.96 9.59
C TYR A 137 9.44 -18.12 10.96
N SER A 138 8.67 -17.89 12.00
CA SER A 138 9.17 -18.04 13.38
C SER A 138 9.63 -19.47 13.63
N LYS A 139 8.88 -20.42 13.15
CA LYS A 139 9.23 -21.82 13.32
C LYS A 139 10.52 -22.17 12.61
N LEU A 140 10.64 -21.75 11.36
CA LEU A 140 11.83 -22.02 10.57
C LEU A 140 13.04 -21.34 11.17
N SER A 141 12.89 -20.11 11.57
CA SER A 141 13.98 -19.37 12.19
C SER A 141 14.47 -20.07 13.46
N GLY A 142 13.54 -20.56 14.26
CA GLY A 142 13.90 -21.28 15.49
C GLY A 142 14.57 -22.63 15.21
N MET A 143 14.25 -23.25 14.09
CA MET A 143 14.80 -24.57 13.78
C MET A 143 16.18 -24.51 13.16
N THR A 144 16.41 -23.54 12.29
CA THR A 144 17.61 -23.52 11.48
C THR A 144 18.69 -22.61 11.98
N GLY A 145 18.33 -21.57 12.70
CA GLY A 145 19.30 -20.59 13.16
C GLY A 145 19.85 -19.71 12.07
N THR A 146 19.32 -19.80 10.88
CA THR A 146 19.78 -18.96 9.76
C THR A 146 18.70 -17.94 9.43
N ALA A 147 18.39 -17.13 10.39
CA ALA A 147 17.29 -16.19 10.32
C ALA A 147 17.35 -15.27 9.09
N LYS A 148 18.54 -14.82 8.73
CA LYS A 148 18.68 -13.90 7.60
C LYS A 148 18.23 -14.52 6.29
N THR A 149 18.70 -15.71 6.01
CA THR A 149 18.36 -16.40 4.78
C THR A 149 16.86 -16.68 4.72
N GLU A 150 16.33 -17.11 5.83
CA GLU A 150 14.91 -17.44 5.89
C GLU A 150 14.03 -16.22 5.82
N GLU A 151 14.51 -15.12 6.37
CA GLU A 151 13.78 -13.88 6.26
C GLU A 151 13.62 -13.47 4.80
N SER A 152 14.68 -13.62 4.03
CA SER A 152 14.62 -13.31 2.62
C SER A 152 13.62 -14.21 1.89
N GLU A 153 13.66 -15.50 2.18
CA GLU A 153 12.74 -16.44 1.58
C GLU A 153 11.31 -16.19 2.04
N PHE A 154 11.14 -15.90 3.31
CA PHE A 154 9.83 -15.59 3.86
C PHE A 154 9.21 -14.40 3.12
N ASN A 155 9.98 -13.37 2.90
CA ASN A 155 9.50 -12.19 2.22
C ASN A 155 9.05 -12.50 0.80
N LYS A 156 9.79 -13.36 0.12
CA LYS A 156 9.41 -13.80 -1.21
C LYS A 156 8.10 -14.57 -1.19
N ILE A 157 8.01 -15.52 -0.29
CA ILE A 157 6.81 -16.35 -0.18
C ILE A 157 5.60 -15.50 0.20
N TYR A 158 5.81 -14.59 1.12
CA TYR A 158 4.76 -13.69 1.55
C TYR A 158 4.23 -12.86 0.38
N ASN A 159 5.12 -12.30 -0.42
CA ASN A 159 4.71 -11.50 -1.55
C ASN A 159 3.95 -12.32 -2.58
N LEU A 160 4.42 -13.52 -2.85
CA LEU A 160 3.74 -14.42 -3.76
C LEU A 160 2.35 -14.78 -3.25
N ASP A 161 2.26 -15.06 -1.97
CA ASP A 161 0.98 -15.46 -1.40
C ASP A 161 -0.01 -14.31 -1.39
N VAL A 162 0.46 -13.11 -1.10
CA VAL A 162 -0.40 -11.93 -1.14
C VAL A 162 -0.97 -11.75 -2.55
N VAL A 163 -0.16 -12.03 -3.56
CA VAL A 163 -0.63 -11.93 -4.94
C VAL A 163 -1.64 -13.02 -5.26
N THR A 164 -1.48 -14.19 -4.69
CA THR A 164 -2.35 -15.33 -5.00
C THR A 164 -3.58 -15.45 -4.13
N ILE A 165 -3.54 -14.90 -2.92
CA ILE A 165 -4.68 -14.99 -2.00
C ILE A 165 -6.00 -14.66 -2.67
N PRO A 166 -6.14 -13.53 -3.27
CA PRO A 166 -7.37 -13.25 -4.00
C PRO A 166 -7.24 -13.84 -5.38
N THR A 167 -7.34 -15.15 -5.44
CA THR A 167 -7.23 -15.86 -6.71
C THR A 167 -8.08 -15.24 -7.79
N ASN A 168 -9.05 -14.52 -7.35
CA ASN A 168 -9.94 -13.78 -8.21
C ASN A 168 -9.42 -12.38 -8.50
N ARG A 169 -8.18 -12.08 -8.17
CA ARG A 169 -7.66 -10.72 -8.27
C ARG A 169 -6.39 -10.61 -9.06
N PRO A 170 -6.48 -10.72 -10.37
CA PRO A 170 -5.31 -10.47 -11.20
C PRO A 170 -4.80 -9.05 -11.06
N VAL A 171 -5.62 -8.17 -10.54
CA VAL A 171 -5.25 -6.79 -10.30
C VAL A 171 -3.98 -6.64 -9.47
N GLN A 172 -3.72 -7.57 -8.60
CA GLN A 172 -2.53 -7.50 -7.76
C GLN A 172 -1.25 -7.63 -8.56
N ARG A 173 -1.29 -8.39 -9.64
CA ARG A 173 -0.14 -8.47 -10.53
C ARG A 173 0.09 -7.16 -11.23
N ILE A 174 -0.98 -6.50 -11.60
CA ILE A 174 -0.89 -5.21 -12.26
C ILE A 174 -0.26 -4.20 -11.32
N ASP A 175 -0.67 -4.23 -10.06
CA ASP A 175 -0.12 -3.32 -9.08
C ASP A 175 1.37 -3.54 -8.90
N GLU A 176 1.79 -4.78 -8.87
CA GLU A 176 3.20 -5.08 -8.74
C GLU A 176 4.00 -4.56 -9.92
N GLN A 177 3.43 -4.67 -11.09
CA GLN A 177 4.07 -4.14 -12.29
C GLN A 177 4.18 -2.63 -12.22
N ASP A 178 3.18 -1.99 -11.69
CA ASP A 178 3.21 -0.54 -11.52
C ASP A 178 4.26 -0.11 -10.53
N LEU A 179 4.51 -0.93 -9.55
CA LEU A 179 5.52 -0.62 -8.54
C LEU A 179 6.93 -0.73 -9.07
N ILE A 180 7.11 -1.55 -10.07
CA ILE A 180 8.40 -1.76 -10.68
C ILE A 180 8.68 -0.69 -11.71
#